data_4db200a11386c94bec81090cc36f3c74
#
_entry.id   4db200a11386c94bec81090cc36f3c74
#
_cell.length_a   1.000
_cell.length_b   1.000
_cell.length_c   1.000
_cell.angle_alpha   90.00
_cell.angle_beta   90.00
_cell.angle_gamma   90.00
#
_symmetry.space_group_name_H-M   'P 1'
#
loop_
_entity.id
_entity.type
_entity.pdbx_description
1 polymer ?
#
loop_
_entity_poly.entity_id
_entity_poly.type
_entity_poly.pdbx_seq_one_letter_code
_entity_poly.pdbx_strand_id
1 'polypeptide(L)'
;MLKRFFYTLLLLTTLTACASPTPTAAPTPKATTTVEVTQPELDWWRTAVFYEIFVRSFYDTNADGIGDFNGITQKLDYLEDLGINAIWLMPIHPSPSYHGYDVLDYYAVNPEYGTMDDFKNLLNEARERDIHIIIDLVINHTSSQHPWFLEANSNPDSPYREYYVWAEEPGAGSWHETENGYYYGYFWEGMPDLNYNNPAVTGEMLKITDYWLNEIGIDGFRVDAVKHLIEVDGKLENTPATHAWLKDFYTAYKAQDPQAYTIGEVFGAGSSVVKIYTGSELDHIFNFEMSSGFVNSTNGGANSGIVSAIKFAQMDMPDFNFATFLTNHDQNRVMSVFNGNMDKAKMAAFLMLTSPGTPYIYYGEEIGMQGQKPDEDIRLPMQWNADEFAGFSTVEPWRAAQIDYTQVNVEAQTGDSASLLEHYRALIHLRKENSTLQTADIRLLDAGNSGIFVNLRVDANGTYLVLANLTEEPISEYAIDLNQAGLAESFVGVEMLFGEGQTQVPERSGDSFQPYQPFESLNPYAMYVIKFIP
;
A
#
# COMPACT_ATOMS: atom_id res chain seq x y z
N MET A 1 76.41 27.09 -3.04
CA MET A 1 76.79 28.46 -3.28
C MET A 1 75.78 29.34 -2.58
N LEU A 2 76.05 29.78 -1.39
CA LEU A 2 76.73 31.04 -0.96
C LEU A 2 75.97 32.28 -1.37
N LYS A 3 75.45 33.01 -0.46
CA LYS A 3 75.78 34.33 0.19
C LYS A 3 74.46 35.03 0.46
N ARG A 4 74.19 35.41 1.65
CA ARG A 4 74.62 36.51 2.58
C ARG A 4 73.62 37.66 2.61
N PHE A 5 73.05 37.89 3.83
CA PHE A 5 73.14 39.02 4.74
C PHE A 5 72.74 40.43 4.21
N PHE A 6 71.81 41.10 4.93
CA PHE A 6 72.15 42.32 5.68
C PHE A 6 71.06 42.65 6.72
N TYR A 7 71.53 42.93 7.95
CA TYR A 7 70.84 43.57 9.06
C TYR A 7 70.71 45.04 8.83
N THR A 8 69.63 45.71 9.30
CA THR A 8 69.74 47.12 9.78
C THR A 8 68.77 47.28 10.97
N LEU A 9 69.39 47.58 12.09
CA LEU A 9 68.88 48.02 13.39
C LEU A 9 68.70 49.54 13.37
N LEU A 10 67.52 50.05 13.82
CA LEU A 10 67.46 51.43 14.30
C LEU A 10 66.58 51.60 15.51
N LEU A 11 67.09 52.30 16.48
CA LEU A 11 66.68 52.50 17.87
C LEU A 11 65.69 53.65 18.04
N LEU A 12 64.83 53.53 19.02
CA LEU A 12 64.27 54.48 20.00
C LEU A 12 63.55 55.76 19.52
N THR A 13 62.32 55.91 20.02
CA THR A 13 62.06 56.93 21.07
C THR A 13 60.69 56.65 21.73
N THR A 14 60.68 56.67 23.07
CA THR A 14 59.52 56.56 23.95
C THR A 14 58.78 57.89 24.02
N LEU A 15 57.45 57.84 23.83
CA LEU A 15 56.52 58.87 24.26
C LEU A 15 55.40 58.24 25.06
N THR A 16 55.42 58.47 26.36
CA THR A 16 54.35 58.13 27.29
C THR A 16 53.20 59.13 27.11
N ALA A 17 52.06 58.67 26.67
CA ALA A 17 50.78 59.40 26.75
C ALA A 17 49.82 58.63 27.62
N CYS A 18 49.31 59.20 28.67
CA CYS A 18 48.23 58.70 29.51
C CYS A 18 46.95 58.55 28.69
N ALA A 19 46.45 57.33 28.57
CA ALA A 19 45.12 57.09 28.02
C ALA A 19 44.21 56.62 29.13
N SER A 20 43.05 57.25 29.23
CA SER A 20 41.96 56.92 30.14
C SER A 20 41.35 55.53 29.77
N PRO A 21 40.80 54.75 30.74
CA PRO A 21 40.29 53.45 30.42
C PRO A 21 38.95 53.52 29.63
N THR A 22 38.95 52.86 28.48
CA THR A 22 37.76 52.65 27.66
C THR A 22 36.87 51.61 28.35
N PRO A 23 35.52 51.79 28.40
CA PRO A 23 34.66 50.80 28.99
C PRO A 23 34.69 49.50 28.16
N THR A 24 34.94 48.37 28.84
CA THR A 24 34.90 47.03 28.29
C THR A 24 33.47 46.72 27.82
N ALA A 25 33.26 46.50 26.54
CA ALA A 25 32.01 46.03 25.99
C ALA A 25 31.69 44.64 26.56
N ALA A 26 30.46 44.46 27.04
CA ALA A 26 29.96 43.17 27.46
C ALA A 26 29.97 42.14 26.31
N PRO A 27 30.26 40.87 26.56
CA PRO A 27 30.27 39.85 25.52
C PRO A 27 28.87 39.70 24.91
N THR A 28 28.76 39.86 23.61
CA THR A 28 27.55 39.57 22.82
C THR A 28 27.19 38.10 23.04
N PRO A 29 25.90 37.77 23.35
CA PRO A 29 25.49 36.37 23.46
C PRO A 29 25.77 35.68 22.11
N LYS A 30 26.53 34.57 22.14
CA LYS A 30 26.62 33.69 21.00
C LYS A 30 25.19 33.25 20.63
N ALA A 31 24.80 33.48 19.39
CA ALA A 31 23.59 32.89 18.84
C ALA A 31 23.65 31.37 19.03
N THR A 32 22.75 30.86 19.82
CA THR A 32 22.51 29.40 19.94
C THR A 32 21.94 29.00 18.59
N THR A 33 22.74 28.36 17.78
CA THR A 33 22.24 27.67 16.58
C THR A 33 21.36 26.53 17.11
N THR A 34 20.05 26.71 17.06
CA THR A 34 19.12 25.60 17.16
C THR A 34 19.43 24.71 15.96
N VAL A 35 20.02 23.56 16.23
CA VAL A 35 20.05 22.47 15.26
C VAL A 35 18.58 22.07 15.11
N GLU A 36 17.97 22.45 14.01
CA GLU A 36 16.73 21.82 13.59
C GLU A 36 17.08 20.33 13.45
N VAL A 37 16.56 19.52 14.35
CA VAL A 37 16.53 18.07 14.19
C VAL A 37 15.50 17.83 13.08
N THR A 38 15.97 17.81 11.84
CA THR A 38 15.16 17.32 10.73
C THR A 38 14.79 15.89 11.10
N GLN A 39 13.51 15.64 11.31
CA GLN A 39 13.01 14.27 11.37
C GLN A 39 13.45 13.57 10.08
N PRO A 40 13.88 12.29 10.13
CA PRO A 40 14.16 11.56 8.91
C PRO A 40 12.92 11.65 8.02
N GLU A 41 13.12 12.00 6.77
CA GLU A 41 12.06 12.03 5.77
C GLU A 41 11.45 10.62 5.70
N LEU A 42 10.13 10.53 5.86
CA LEU A 42 9.44 9.24 5.78
C LEU A 42 9.53 8.71 4.35
N ASP A 43 9.72 7.42 4.22
CA ASP A 43 9.63 6.76 2.93
C ASP A 43 8.28 7.07 2.28
N TRP A 44 8.26 7.43 0.99
CA TRP A 44 7.09 7.94 0.28
C TRP A 44 5.87 7.03 0.37
N TRP A 45 6.09 5.71 0.36
CA TRP A 45 5.02 4.71 0.41
C TRP A 45 4.27 4.64 1.75
N ARG A 46 4.85 5.13 2.84
CA ARG A 46 4.20 5.12 4.17
C ARG A 46 3.04 6.10 4.26
N THR A 47 3.04 7.13 3.44
CA THR A 47 1.98 8.15 3.39
C THR A 47 1.11 8.03 2.15
N ALA A 48 1.43 7.11 1.25
CA ALA A 48 0.71 6.88 0.02
C ALA A 48 -0.70 6.29 0.25
N VAL A 49 -1.56 6.52 -0.73
CA VAL A 49 -2.81 5.79 -0.95
C VAL A 49 -2.70 5.12 -2.30
N PHE A 50 -2.61 3.80 -2.29
CA PHE A 50 -2.47 3.00 -3.50
C PHE A 50 -3.81 2.68 -4.13
N TYR A 51 -3.80 2.58 -5.46
CA TYR A 51 -4.93 2.13 -6.26
C TYR A 51 -4.48 0.97 -7.15
N GLU A 52 -5.08 -0.20 -6.95
CA GLU A 52 -4.80 -1.42 -7.72
C GLU A 52 -5.57 -1.40 -9.02
N ILE A 53 -4.88 -1.53 -10.16
CA ILE A 53 -5.46 -1.51 -11.51
C ILE A 53 -5.19 -2.83 -12.23
N PHE A 54 -6.26 -3.46 -12.71
CA PHE A 54 -6.18 -4.45 -13.77
C PHE A 54 -6.28 -3.74 -15.12
N VAL A 55 -5.16 -3.59 -15.83
CA VAL A 55 -5.05 -2.80 -17.07
C VAL A 55 -6.14 -3.20 -18.06
N ARG A 56 -6.30 -4.50 -18.30
CA ARG A 56 -7.29 -5.11 -19.21
C ARG A 56 -8.73 -4.61 -18.99
N SER A 57 -9.05 -4.20 -17.77
CA SER A 57 -10.42 -3.83 -17.35
C SER A 57 -10.58 -2.37 -16.98
N PHE A 58 -9.57 -1.51 -17.19
CA PHE A 58 -9.65 -0.14 -16.68
C PHE A 58 -10.25 0.85 -17.69
N TYR A 59 -9.67 0.99 -18.89
CA TYR A 59 -10.22 1.83 -19.96
C TYR A 59 -9.58 1.48 -21.31
N ASP A 60 -10.39 1.23 -22.33
CA ASP A 60 -9.99 0.89 -23.70
C ASP A 60 -9.99 2.13 -24.59
N THR A 61 -8.83 2.48 -25.15
CA THR A 61 -8.69 3.65 -26.03
C THR A 61 -8.57 3.31 -27.52
N ASN A 62 -8.28 2.05 -27.85
CA ASN A 62 -8.00 1.61 -29.22
C ASN A 62 -9.18 0.85 -29.86
N ALA A 63 -10.26 0.62 -29.09
CA ALA A 63 -11.47 -0.07 -29.53
C ALA A 63 -11.23 -1.56 -29.90
N ASP A 64 -10.46 -2.29 -29.07
CA ASP A 64 -10.29 -3.73 -29.21
C ASP A 64 -11.01 -4.52 -28.09
N GLY A 65 -11.64 -3.83 -27.13
CA GLY A 65 -12.38 -4.42 -26.01
C GLY A 65 -11.49 -4.73 -24.80
N ILE A 66 -10.23 -4.31 -24.82
CA ILE A 66 -9.23 -4.53 -23.78
C ILE A 66 -8.70 -3.16 -23.33
N GLY A 67 -8.61 -2.94 -22.02
CA GLY A 67 -8.02 -1.73 -21.47
C GLY A 67 -6.51 -1.64 -21.74
N ASP A 68 -6.00 -0.42 -21.85
CA ASP A 68 -4.63 -0.15 -22.27
C ASP A 68 -3.94 0.95 -21.45
N PHE A 69 -2.61 1.13 -21.62
CA PHE A 69 -1.84 2.15 -20.89
C PHE A 69 -2.28 3.57 -21.20
N ASN A 70 -2.68 3.85 -22.44
CA ASN A 70 -3.22 5.15 -22.82
C ASN A 70 -4.55 5.42 -22.12
N GLY A 71 -5.34 4.36 -21.84
CA GLY A 71 -6.56 4.42 -21.07
C GLY A 71 -6.28 4.83 -19.62
N ILE A 72 -5.29 4.25 -18.98
CA ILE A 72 -4.87 4.68 -17.63
C ILE A 72 -4.40 6.13 -17.67
N THR A 73 -3.57 6.49 -18.67
CA THR A 73 -3.07 7.87 -18.83
C THR A 73 -4.22 8.89 -18.92
N GLN A 74 -5.28 8.58 -19.67
CA GLN A 74 -6.46 9.45 -19.78
C GLN A 74 -7.28 9.55 -18.47
N LYS A 75 -7.10 8.64 -17.54
CA LYS A 75 -7.82 8.60 -16.26
C LYS A 75 -6.97 9.05 -15.06
N LEU A 76 -5.74 9.51 -15.28
CA LEU A 76 -4.88 10.00 -14.20
C LEU A 76 -5.48 11.21 -13.46
N ASP A 77 -6.16 12.12 -14.16
CA ASP A 77 -6.83 13.26 -13.53
C ASP A 77 -7.95 12.82 -12.57
N TYR A 78 -8.66 11.73 -12.88
CA TYR A 78 -9.64 11.13 -11.98
C TYR A 78 -8.98 10.56 -10.72
N LEU A 79 -7.85 9.87 -10.88
CA LEU A 79 -7.11 9.28 -9.75
C LEU A 79 -6.49 10.37 -8.86
N GLU A 80 -5.93 11.42 -9.45
CA GLU A 80 -5.42 12.58 -8.73
C GLU A 80 -6.52 13.28 -7.92
N ASP A 81 -7.70 13.54 -8.55
CA ASP A 81 -8.86 14.15 -7.90
C ASP A 81 -9.43 13.28 -6.78
N LEU A 82 -9.43 11.96 -6.93
CA LEU A 82 -9.77 11.01 -5.87
C LEU A 82 -8.79 11.09 -4.68
N GLY A 83 -7.57 11.57 -4.93
CA GLY A 83 -6.50 11.71 -3.94
C GLY A 83 -5.47 10.58 -3.97
N ILE A 84 -5.50 9.73 -4.99
CA ILE A 84 -4.52 8.65 -5.21
C ILE A 84 -3.16 9.26 -5.54
N ASN A 85 -2.10 8.72 -4.95
CA ASN A 85 -0.72 9.11 -5.24
C ASN A 85 0.22 7.92 -5.45
N ALA A 86 -0.34 6.70 -5.54
CA ALA A 86 0.40 5.52 -5.98
C ALA A 86 -0.54 4.54 -6.71
N ILE A 87 -0.04 3.91 -7.75
CA ILE A 87 -0.77 2.90 -8.54
C ILE A 87 0.02 1.59 -8.49
N TRP A 88 -0.69 0.50 -8.23
CA TRP A 88 -0.21 -0.84 -8.47
C TRP A 88 -0.88 -1.39 -9.73
N LEU A 89 -0.07 -1.68 -10.75
CA LEU A 89 -0.53 -2.37 -11.95
C LEU A 89 -0.37 -3.88 -11.76
N MET A 90 -1.48 -4.63 -11.87
CA MET A 90 -1.44 -6.08 -12.00
C MET A 90 -0.57 -6.47 -13.21
N PRO A 91 -0.18 -7.76 -13.41
CA PRO A 91 0.84 -8.14 -14.38
C PRO A 91 0.68 -7.48 -15.75
N ILE A 92 1.75 -6.82 -16.20
CA ILE A 92 1.79 -6.08 -17.48
C ILE A 92 2.65 -6.74 -18.53
N HIS A 93 3.27 -7.86 -18.21
CA HIS A 93 4.14 -8.61 -19.13
C HIS A 93 3.33 -9.42 -20.16
N PRO A 94 3.93 -9.77 -21.31
CA PRO A 94 3.35 -10.73 -22.24
C PRO A 94 3.00 -12.04 -21.52
N SER A 95 1.80 -12.53 -21.74
CA SER A 95 1.28 -13.74 -21.12
C SER A 95 0.26 -14.42 -22.03
N PRO A 96 0.16 -15.76 -22.03
CA PRO A 96 -0.86 -16.46 -22.79
C PRO A 96 -2.24 -16.41 -22.10
N SER A 97 -2.31 -16.01 -20.83
CA SER A 97 -3.55 -15.92 -20.08
C SER A 97 -4.01 -14.47 -19.90
N TYR A 98 -5.31 -14.29 -19.65
CA TYR A 98 -5.89 -12.97 -19.40
C TYR A 98 -5.39 -12.35 -18.09
N HIS A 99 -4.99 -13.16 -17.11
CA HIS A 99 -4.57 -12.68 -15.78
C HIS A 99 -3.11 -12.22 -15.72
N GLY A 100 -2.25 -12.66 -16.65
CA GLY A 100 -0.89 -12.17 -16.78
C GLY A 100 0.16 -12.81 -15.86
N TYR A 101 -0.21 -13.69 -14.92
CA TYR A 101 0.74 -14.27 -13.96
C TYR A 101 1.64 -15.36 -14.56
N ASP A 102 1.37 -15.89 -15.73
CA ASP A 102 2.21 -16.82 -16.47
C ASP A 102 3.05 -16.07 -17.52
N VAL A 103 4.14 -15.45 -17.07
CA VAL A 103 4.99 -14.53 -17.85
C VAL A 103 5.72 -15.24 -18.98
N LEU A 104 5.71 -14.63 -20.19
CA LEU A 104 6.45 -15.06 -21.39
C LEU A 104 7.75 -14.29 -21.61
N ASP A 105 7.81 -13.04 -21.19
CA ASP A 105 8.97 -12.15 -21.36
C ASP A 105 8.95 -11.07 -20.29
N TYR A 106 9.93 -11.07 -19.40
CA TYR A 106 10.04 -10.08 -18.31
C TYR A 106 10.55 -8.71 -18.75
N TYR A 107 11.05 -8.56 -19.98
CA TYR A 107 11.62 -7.30 -20.50
C TYR A 107 10.66 -6.55 -21.43
N ALA A 108 9.46 -7.08 -21.66
CA ALA A 108 8.45 -6.50 -22.53
C ALA A 108 7.15 -6.21 -21.78
N VAL A 109 6.36 -5.30 -22.32
CA VAL A 109 4.96 -5.11 -21.92
C VAL A 109 4.05 -5.94 -22.81
N ASN A 110 2.88 -6.33 -22.28
CA ASN A 110 1.87 -7.06 -23.03
C ASN A 110 1.39 -6.21 -24.23
N PRO A 111 1.49 -6.72 -25.47
CA PRO A 111 1.10 -5.98 -26.66
C PRO A 111 -0.41 -5.66 -26.73
N GLU A 112 -1.24 -6.36 -25.97
CA GLU A 112 -2.66 -6.01 -25.81
C GLU A 112 -2.86 -4.71 -25.00
N TYR A 113 -1.88 -4.32 -24.17
CA TYR A 113 -1.94 -3.11 -23.33
C TYR A 113 -1.25 -1.90 -23.98
N GLY A 114 -0.60 -2.09 -25.13
CA GLY A 114 0.13 -1.05 -25.86
C GLY A 114 1.63 -1.35 -26.03
N THR A 115 2.38 -0.31 -26.33
CA THR A 115 3.83 -0.37 -26.51
C THR A 115 4.60 0.06 -25.25
N MET A 116 5.90 -0.23 -25.23
CA MET A 116 6.80 0.29 -24.19
C MET A 116 6.82 1.85 -24.16
N ASP A 117 6.64 2.50 -25.31
CA ASP A 117 6.56 3.95 -25.37
C ASP A 117 5.26 4.47 -24.74
N ASP A 118 4.12 3.77 -24.92
CA ASP A 118 2.86 4.09 -24.24
C ASP A 118 3.00 3.94 -22.71
N PHE A 119 3.66 2.87 -22.27
CA PHE A 119 3.94 2.66 -20.85
C PHE A 119 4.85 3.74 -20.26
N LYS A 120 5.93 4.12 -20.96
CA LYS A 120 6.80 5.22 -20.54
C LYS A 120 6.08 6.57 -20.51
N ASN A 121 5.13 6.79 -21.43
CA ASN A 121 4.27 7.97 -21.41
C ASN A 121 3.40 7.97 -20.16
N LEU A 122 2.79 6.83 -19.80
CA LEU A 122 2.02 6.68 -18.56
C LEU A 122 2.87 7.03 -17.32
N LEU A 123 4.11 6.51 -17.23
CA LEU A 123 5.03 6.83 -16.14
C LEU A 123 5.34 8.32 -16.04
N ASN A 124 5.54 9.00 -17.18
CA ASN A 124 5.84 10.44 -17.19
C ASN A 124 4.63 11.27 -16.75
N GLU A 125 3.45 10.98 -17.29
CA GLU A 125 2.20 11.67 -16.94
C GLU A 125 1.81 11.44 -15.46
N ALA A 126 2.07 10.26 -14.92
CA ALA A 126 1.87 9.95 -13.50
C ALA A 126 2.81 10.78 -12.61
N ARG A 127 4.10 10.90 -12.99
CA ARG A 127 5.08 11.72 -12.24
C ARG A 127 4.74 13.20 -12.24
N GLU A 128 4.17 13.73 -13.32
CA GLU A 128 3.71 15.13 -13.36
C GLU A 128 2.60 15.42 -12.35
N ARG A 129 1.92 14.37 -11.84
CA ARG A 129 0.85 14.42 -10.84
C ARG A 129 1.27 13.89 -9.46
N ASP A 130 2.57 13.70 -9.21
CA ASP A 130 3.10 13.07 -8.00
C ASP A 130 2.48 11.69 -7.70
N ILE A 131 2.20 10.92 -8.77
CA ILE A 131 1.68 9.55 -8.67
C ILE A 131 2.81 8.56 -8.98
N HIS A 132 3.14 7.72 -8.01
CA HIS A 132 4.09 6.62 -8.14
C HIS A 132 3.45 5.41 -8.83
N ILE A 133 4.23 4.66 -9.60
CA ILE A 133 3.76 3.43 -10.25
C ILE A 133 4.65 2.25 -9.89
N ILE A 134 4.03 1.22 -9.31
CA ILE A 134 4.64 -0.09 -9.12
C ILE A 134 3.97 -1.13 -10.02
N ILE A 135 4.72 -2.16 -10.40
CA ILE A 135 4.22 -3.27 -11.22
C ILE A 135 4.30 -4.59 -10.47
N ASP A 136 3.55 -5.57 -10.93
CA ASP A 136 3.64 -6.94 -10.41
C ASP A 136 4.93 -7.61 -10.87
N LEU A 137 5.68 -8.21 -9.95
CA LEU A 137 6.88 -8.99 -10.22
C LEU A 137 6.63 -10.46 -9.86
N VAL A 138 6.39 -11.27 -10.87
CA VAL A 138 6.14 -12.70 -10.72
C VAL A 138 7.47 -13.43 -10.69
N ILE A 139 7.98 -13.72 -9.49
CA ILE A 139 9.31 -14.35 -9.34
C ILE A 139 9.27 -15.84 -9.02
N ASN A 140 8.12 -16.39 -8.62
CA ASN A 140 8.03 -17.80 -8.25
C ASN A 140 8.13 -18.73 -9.46
N HIS A 141 7.54 -18.37 -10.58
CA HIS A 141 7.38 -19.22 -11.76
C HIS A 141 7.40 -18.40 -13.07
N THR A 142 7.46 -19.09 -14.20
CA THR A 142 7.21 -18.52 -15.53
C THR A 142 6.01 -19.21 -16.18
N SER A 143 5.60 -18.76 -17.36
CA SER A 143 4.74 -19.58 -18.23
C SER A 143 5.45 -20.87 -18.66
N SER A 144 4.70 -21.97 -18.79
CA SER A 144 5.19 -23.17 -19.49
C SER A 144 5.48 -22.92 -20.97
N GLN A 145 5.09 -21.77 -21.52
CA GLN A 145 5.41 -21.30 -22.87
C GLN A 145 6.59 -20.30 -22.88
N HIS A 146 7.19 -19.99 -21.73
CA HIS A 146 8.37 -19.13 -21.66
C HIS A 146 9.54 -19.75 -22.44
N PRO A 147 10.32 -18.98 -23.22
CA PRO A 147 11.46 -19.50 -23.98
C PRO A 147 12.43 -20.33 -23.15
N TRP A 148 12.71 -19.93 -21.91
CA TRP A 148 13.58 -20.71 -21.01
C TRP A 148 13.00 -22.09 -20.71
N PHE A 149 11.68 -22.18 -20.43
CA PHE A 149 11.05 -23.45 -20.12
C PHE A 149 10.94 -24.35 -21.35
N LEU A 150 10.57 -23.79 -22.50
CA LEU A 150 10.49 -24.56 -23.75
C LEU A 150 11.85 -25.19 -24.12
N GLU A 151 12.93 -24.45 -23.96
CA GLU A 151 14.29 -24.98 -24.23
C GLU A 151 14.70 -25.99 -23.14
N ALA A 152 14.44 -25.67 -21.84
CA ALA A 152 14.72 -26.60 -20.74
C ALA A 152 13.98 -27.93 -20.87
N ASN A 153 12.72 -27.88 -21.32
CA ASN A 153 11.90 -29.08 -21.50
C ASN A 153 12.29 -29.89 -22.72
N SER A 154 12.65 -29.25 -23.84
CA SER A 154 13.02 -29.95 -25.08
C SER A 154 14.45 -30.50 -25.10
N ASN A 155 15.35 -29.92 -24.32
CA ASN A 155 16.77 -30.27 -24.27
C ASN A 155 17.29 -30.38 -22.83
N PRO A 156 17.46 -31.59 -22.27
CA PRO A 156 18.02 -31.77 -20.92
C PRO A 156 19.44 -31.21 -20.74
N ASP A 157 20.19 -30.97 -21.80
CA ASP A 157 21.53 -30.36 -21.76
C ASP A 157 21.50 -28.82 -21.92
N SER A 158 20.32 -28.21 -21.99
CA SER A 158 20.16 -26.77 -22.09
C SER A 158 20.72 -26.04 -20.86
N PRO A 159 21.32 -24.84 -20.99
CA PRO A 159 21.70 -24.00 -19.89
C PRO A 159 20.49 -23.57 -19.05
N TYR A 160 19.28 -23.63 -19.60
CA TYR A 160 18.03 -23.32 -18.87
C TYR A 160 17.45 -24.53 -18.13
N ARG A 161 18.01 -25.75 -18.29
CA ARG A 161 17.49 -26.92 -17.59
C ARG A 161 17.40 -26.68 -16.07
N GLU A 162 18.48 -26.18 -15.49
CA GLU A 162 18.60 -25.90 -14.06
C GLU A 162 17.90 -24.60 -13.61
N TYR A 163 17.22 -23.88 -14.53
CA TYR A 163 16.38 -22.75 -14.16
C TYR A 163 15.08 -23.20 -13.49
N TYR A 164 14.70 -24.46 -13.69
CA TYR A 164 13.48 -25.07 -13.15
C TYR A 164 13.80 -26.27 -12.26
N VAL A 165 12.82 -26.68 -11.46
CA VAL A 165 12.96 -27.83 -10.54
C VAL A 165 12.49 -29.09 -11.26
N TRP A 166 13.39 -30.06 -11.44
CA TRP A 166 13.15 -31.31 -12.17
C TRP A 166 13.38 -32.53 -11.29
N ALA A 167 12.68 -33.64 -11.60
CA ALA A 167 12.86 -34.96 -11.03
C ALA A 167 12.69 -36.08 -12.07
N GLU A 168 13.34 -37.24 -11.86
CA GLU A 168 13.11 -38.45 -12.67
C GLU A 168 11.81 -39.12 -12.29
N GLU A 169 11.42 -39.06 -11.00
CA GLU A 169 10.19 -39.59 -10.43
C GLU A 169 9.50 -38.50 -9.59
N PRO A 170 8.16 -38.39 -9.65
CA PRO A 170 7.45 -37.35 -8.93
C PRO A 170 7.55 -37.56 -7.42
N GLY A 171 7.91 -36.51 -6.70
CA GLY A 171 7.88 -36.46 -5.24
C GLY A 171 6.50 -36.10 -4.68
N ALA A 172 6.47 -35.63 -3.44
CA ALA A 172 5.29 -34.98 -2.90
C ALA A 172 5.11 -33.59 -3.50
N GLY A 173 3.87 -33.15 -3.68
CA GLY A 173 3.54 -31.84 -4.26
C GLY A 173 3.08 -31.89 -5.71
N SER A 174 3.17 -30.74 -6.40
CA SER A 174 2.62 -30.53 -7.74
C SER A 174 3.67 -30.81 -8.82
N TRP A 175 3.83 -32.08 -9.20
CA TRP A 175 4.74 -32.51 -10.25
C TRP A 175 3.97 -32.81 -11.54
N HIS A 176 4.49 -32.35 -12.67
CA HIS A 176 3.89 -32.46 -13.98
C HIS A 176 4.80 -33.24 -14.93
N GLU A 177 4.25 -34.25 -15.61
CA GLU A 177 4.99 -35.15 -16.49
C GLU A 177 5.28 -34.51 -17.85
N THR A 178 6.51 -34.73 -18.36
CA THR A 178 6.90 -34.42 -19.71
C THR A 178 7.68 -35.62 -20.34
N GLU A 179 8.04 -35.54 -21.60
CA GLU A 179 8.90 -36.54 -22.26
C GLU A 179 10.31 -36.63 -21.64
N ASN A 180 10.74 -35.56 -20.91
CA ASN A 180 12.09 -35.41 -20.35
C ASN A 180 12.12 -35.36 -18.80
N GLY A 181 11.15 -36.02 -18.14
CA GLY A 181 11.03 -36.07 -16.68
C GLY A 181 9.89 -35.24 -16.13
N TYR A 182 9.89 -35.07 -14.82
CA TYR A 182 8.86 -34.31 -14.12
C TYR A 182 9.42 -32.94 -13.73
N TYR A 183 8.65 -31.86 -13.98
CA TYR A 183 8.96 -30.53 -13.43
C TYR A 183 7.99 -30.19 -12.29
N TYR A 184 8.45 -29.36 -11.37
CA TYR A 184 7.64 -28.85 -10.30
C TYR A 184 6.92 -27.56 -10.73
N GLY A 185 5.63 -27.44 -10.40
CA GLY A 185 4.80 -26.27 -10.66
C GLY A 185 3.75 -26.16 -9.57
N TYR A 186 4.02 -25.38 -8.52
CA TYR A 186 3.18 -25.30 -7.32
C TYR A 186 1.71 -24.98 -7.64
N PHE A 187 1.48 -23.99 -8.49
CA PHE A 187 0.14 -23.49 -8.79
C PHE A 187 -0.61 -24.37 -9.79
N TRP A 188 0.00 -24.71 -10.92
CA TRP A 188 -0.56 -25.60 -11.92
C TRP A 188 0.46 -25.90 -13.04
N GLU A 189 0.10 -26.80 -13.97
CA GLU A 189 0.99 -27.25 -15.06
C GLU A 189 1.47 -26.12 -16.00
N GLY A 190 0.73 -25.02 -16.09
CA GLY A 190 1.10 -23.86 -16.92
C GLY A 190 2.12 -22.93 -16.28
N MET A 191 2.49 -23.16 -15.01
CA MET A 191 3.37 -22.30 -14.22
C MET A 191 4.50 -23.09 -13.57
N PRO A 192 5.56 -23.48 -14.34
CA PRO A 192 6.73 -24.16 -13.80
C PRO A 192 7.52 -23.24 -12.85
N ASP A 193 7.83 -23.74 -11.66
CA ASP A 193 8.55 -23.01 -10.62
C ASP A 193 10.03 -22.83 -10.97
N LEU A 194 10.54 -21.63 -10.69
CA LEU A 194 11.94 -21.26 -10.86
C LEU A 194 12.80 -21.85 -9.74
N ASN A 195 14.00 -22.31 -10.09
CA ASN A 195 14.93 -22.95 -9.17
C ASN A 195 15.93 -21.95 -8.56
N TYR A 196 15.60 -21.35 -7.45
CA TYR A 196 16.49 -20.42 -6.74
C TYR A 196 17.70 -21.06 -6.03
N ASN A 197 17.84 -22.39 -6.06
CA ASN A 197 19.10 -23.04 -5.75
C ASN A 197 20.16 -22.83 -6.85
N ASN A 198 19.73 -22.40 -8.03
CA ASN A 198 20.61 -22.00 -9.13
C ASN A 198 20.88 -20.48 -9.06
N PRO A 199 22.11 -20.03 -8.79
CA PRO A 199 22.43 -18.60 -8.69
C PRO A 199 22.23 -17.84 -10.01
N ALA A 200 22.17 -18.52 -11.16
CA ALA A 200 21.89 -17.89 -12.45
C ALA A 200 20.44 -17.34 -12.50
N VAL A 201 19.48 -18.00 -11.85
CA VAL A 201 18.09 -17.54 -11.73
C VAL A 201 18.04 -16.24 -10.93
N THR A 202 18.69 -16.21 -9.76
CA THR A 202 18.80 -14.98 -8.95
C THR A 202 19.47 -13.86 -9.74
N GLY A 203 20.56 -14.16 -10.44
CA GLY A 203 21.27 -13.18 -11.27
C GLY A 203 20.41 -12.61 -12.40
N GLU A 204 19.50 -13.40 -12.96
CA GLU A 204 18.58 -12.94 -14.00
C GLU A 204 17.46 -12.08 -13.40
N MET A 205 16.88 -12.49 -12.26
CA MET A 205 15.86 -11.67 -11.56
C MET A 205 16.42 -10.30 -11.16
N LEU A 206 17.68 -10.22 -10.72
CA LEU A 206 18.33 -8.94 -10.41
C LEU A 206 18.54 -8.05 -11.64
N LYS A 207 18.77 -8.63 -12.84
CA LYS A 207 18.82 -7.84 -14.08
C LYS A 207 17.43 -7.36 -14.49
N ILE A 208 16.40 -8.17 -14.29
CA ILE A 208 15.01 -7.78 -14.54
C ILE A 208 14.63 -6.60 -13.64
N THR A 209 14.94 -6.68 -12.34
CA THR A 209 14.66 -5.57 -11.41
C THR A 209 15.43 -4.31 -11.77
N ASP A 210 16.71 -4.41 -12.12
CA ASP A 210 17.54 -3.28 -12.56
C ASP A 210 16.96 -2.62 -13.83
N TYR A 211 16.57 -3.42 -14.82
CA TYR A 211 15.93 -2.94 -16.04
C TYR A 211 14.67 -2.10 -15.75
N TRP A 212 13.76 -2.63 -14.93
CA TRP A 212 12.50 -1.94 -14.64
C TRP A 212 12.70 -0.71 -13.76
N LEU A 213 13.57 -0.77 -12.75
CA LEU A 213 13.84 0.36 -11.86
C LEU A 213 14.65 1.45 -12.54
N ASN A 214 15.78 1.10 -13.19
CA ASN A 214 16.77 2.08 -13.63
C ASN A 214 16.68 2.42 -15.13
N GLU A 215 16.26 1.49 -16.01
CA GLU A 215 16.15 1.77 -17.45
C GLU A 215 14.74 2.24 -17.83
N ILE A 216 13.70 1.64 -17.25
CA ILE A 216 12.31 2.00 -17.50
C ILE A 216 11.87 3.09 -16.50
N GLY A 217 12.25 2.95 -15.25
CA GLY A 217 12.06 3.94 -14.21
C GLY A 217 10.71 3.83 -13.50
N ILE A 218 10.27 2.64 -13.13
CA ILE A 218 9.14 2.47 -12.20
C ILE A 218 9.59 2.73 -10.76
N ASP A 219 8.63 2.88 -9.84
CA ASP A 219 8.94 3.20 -8.44
C ASP A 219 9.06 1.96 -7.55
N GLY A 220 8.77 0.77 -8.07
CA GLY A 220 8.89 -0.47 -7.29
C GLY A 220 8.04 -1.63 -7.78
N PHE A 221 7.86 -2.62 -6.90
CA PHE A 221 7.19 -3.88 -7.25
C PHE A 221 6.21 -4.35 -6.18
N ARG A 222 5.09 -4.93 -6.63
CA ARG A 222 4.38 -5.94 -5.85
C ARG A 222 4.96 -7.30 -6.19
N VAL A 223 5.51 -7.99 -5.20
CA VAL A 223 6.17 -9.29 -5.40
C VAL A 223 5.18 -10.41 -5.13
N ASP A 224 4.90 -11.18 -6.18
CA ASP A 224 3.92 -12.26 -6.16
C ASP A 224 4.42 -13.48 -5.38
N ALA A 225 3.51 -14.12 -4.64
CA ALA A 225 3.67 -15.46 -4.05
C ALA A 225 5.00 -15.68 -3.26
N VAL A 226 5.51 -14.65 -2.59
CA VAL A 226 6.85 -14.63 -1.96
C VAL A 226 7.14 -15.77 -1.00
N LYS A 227 6.12 -16.41 -0.45
CA LYS A 227 6.28 -17.50 0.53
C LYS A 227 6.70 -18.84 -0.07
N HIS A 228 6.59 -19.01 -1.41
CA HIS A 228 6.75 -20.29 -2.10
C HIS A 228 8.07 -20.47 -2.87
N LEU A 229 9.02 -19.54 -2.78
CA LEU A 229 10.20 -19.46 -3.65
C LEU A 229 11.16 -20.66 -3.56
N ILE A 230 11.34 -21.25 -2.37
CA ILE A 230 12.27 -22.36 -2.16
C ILE A 230 11.67 -23.37 -1.17
N GLU A 231 11.31 -24.55 -1.67
CA GLU A 231 10.86 -25.65 -0.84
C GLU A 231 12.03 -26.38 -0.20
N VAL A 232 11.87 -26.83 1.03
CA VAL A 232 12.89 -27.59 1.77
C VAL A 232 12.24 -28.74 2.52
N ASP A 233 12.73 -29.96 2.29
CA ASP A 233 12.31 -31.18 3.02
C ASP A 233 10.79 -31.38 3.07
N GLY A 234 10.09 -31.05 1.97
CA GLY A 234 8.63 -31.16 1.86
C GLY A 234 7.84 -30.04 2.51
N LYS A 235 8.50 -29.00 3.04
CA LYS A 235 7.88 -27.75 3.45
C LYS A 235 7.80 -26.84 2.23
N LEU A 236 6.56 -26.44 1.86
CA LEU A 236 6.25 -25.77 0.59
C LEU A 236 6.19 -24.23 0.70
N GLU A 237 6.27 -23.68 1.90
CA GLU A 237 6.16 -22.24 2.13
C GLU A 237 6.89 -21.79 3.39
N ASN A 238 7.23 -20.50 3.48
CA ASN A 238 7.86 -19.87 4.64
C ASN A 238 9.12 -20.64 5.10
N THR A 239 9.96 -21.08 4.16
CA THR A 239 11.18 -21.81 4.50
C THR A 239 12.31 -20.86 4.89
N PRO A 240 13.27 -21.29 5.73
CA PRO A 240 14.45 -20.47 6.01
C PRO A 240 15.26 -20.10 4.76
N ALA A 241 15.23 -20.94 3.73
CA ALA A 241 15.90 -20.67 2.46
C ALA A 241 15.21 -19.53 1.69
N THR A 242 13.87 -19.52 1.62
CA THR A 242 13.08 -18.41 1.05
C THR A 242 13.41 -17.10 1.75
N HIS A 243 13.39 -17.07 3.10
CA HIS A 243 13.72 -15.87 3.86
C HIS A 243 15.16 -15.40 3.65
N ALA A 244 16.13 -16.31 3.56
CA ALA A 244 17.52 -15.95 3.29
C ALA A 244 17.66 -15.33 1.89
N TRP A 245 17.02 -15.94 0.89
CA TRP A 245 17.05 -15.43 -0.47
C TRP A 245 16.40 -14.03 -0.58
N LEU A 246 15.25 -13.81 0.05
CA LEU A 246 14.57 -12.51 0.04
C LEU A 246 15.44 -11.41 0.67
N LYS A 247 16.20 -11.70 1.74
CA LYS A 247 17.14 -10.74 2.36
C LYS A 247 18.27 -10.34 1.41
N ASP A 248 18.83 -11.32 0.72
CA ASP A 248 19.91 -11.10 -0.24
C ASP A 248 19.39 -10.30 -1.44
N PHE A 249 18.21 -10.65 -1.95
CA PHE A 249 17.52 -9.95 -3.03
C PHE A 249 17.19 -8.50 -2.64
N TYR A 250 16.59 -8.29 -1.46
CA TYR A 250 16.31 -6.95 -0.90
C TYR A 250 17.58 -6.10 -0.85
N THR A 251 18.65 -6.65 -0.29
CA THR A 251 19.93 -5.95 -0.17
C THR A 251 20.48 -5.55 -1.54
N ALA A 252 20.35 -6.43 -2.53
CA ALA A 252 20.87 -6.21 -3.87
C ALA A 252 20.11 -5.11 -4.63
N TYR A 253 18.77 -5.17 -4.70
CA TYR A 253 18.02 -4.15 -5.44
C TYR A 253 18.00 -2.79 -4.70
N LYS A 254 18.01 -2.76 -3.35
CA LYS A 254 18.16 -1.51 -2.59
C LYS A 254 19.53 -0.85 -2.76
N ALA A 255 20.56 -1.62 -3.11
CA ALA A 255 21.85 -1.07 -3.48
C ALA A 255 21.84 -0.45 -4.90
N GLN A 256 20.95 -0.90 -5.77
CA GLN A 256 20.70 -0.33 -7.10
C GLN A 256 19.86 0.96 -7.01
N ASP A 257 18.75 0.89 -6.29
CA ASP A 257 17.87 2.02 -6.01
C ASP A 257 17.34 1.98 -4.56
N PRO A 258 17.87 2.83 -3.66
CA PRO A 258 17.40 2.91 -2.28
C PRO A 258 15.95 3.35 -2.12
N GLN A 259 15.38 4.07 -3.11
CA GLN A 259 14.00 4.54 -3.10
C GLN A 259 13.01 3.56 -3.71
N ALA A 260 13.48 2.48 -4.34
CA ALA A 260 12.61 1.45 -4.87
C ALA A 260 11.75 0.84 -3.75
N TYR A 261 10.47 0.71 -4.00
CA TYR A 261 9.51 0.16 -3.05
C TYR A 261 9.17 -1.30 -3.38
N THR A 262 9.03 -2.14 -2.36
CA THR A 262 8.52 -3.50 -2.54
C THR A 262 7.45 -3.84 -1.52
N ILE A 263 6.39 -4.47 -2.02
CA ILE A 263 5.34 -5.07 -1.20
C ILE A 263 5.14 -6.52 -1.59
N GLY A 264 5.05 -7.43 -0.63
CA GLY A 264 4.89 -8.84 -0.88
C GLY A 264 3.52 -9.39 -0.53
N GLU A 265 3.16 -10.47 -1.23
CA GLU A 265 1.97 -11.23 -0.92
C GLU A 265 2.30 -12.51 -0.13
N VAL A 266 1.72 -12.61 1.08
CA VAL A 266 1.74 -13.81 1.92
C VAL A 266 0.30 -14.18 2.24
N PHE A 267 -0.41 -14.65 1.23
CA PHE A 267 -1.85 -14.93 1.28
C PHE A 267 -2.23 -15.81 2.47
N GLY A 268 -3.22 -15.36 3.24
CA GLY A 268 -3.81 -16.10 4.35
C GLY A 268 -2.95 -16.22 5.61
N ALA A 269 -1.79 -15.56 5.68
CA ALA A 269 -0.96 -15.57 6.88
C ALA A 269 -1.35 -14.45 7.86
N GLY A 270 -1.29 -14.74 9.16
CA GLY A 270 -1.49 -13.75 10.22
C GLY A 270 -0.23 -12.92 10.52
N SER A 271 -0.40 -11.86 11.31
CA SER A 271 0.65 -10.87 11.64
C SER A 271 1.94 -11.49 12.16
N SER A 272 1.87 -12.58 12.93
CA SER A 272 3.03 -13.29 13.46
C SER A 272 3.93 -13.95 12.40
N VAL A 273 3.39 -14.25 11.22
CA VAL A 273 4.15 -14.80 10.09
C VAL A 273 4.63 -13.66 9.20
N VAL A 274 3.72 -12.75 8.82
CA VAL A 274 4.05 -11.69 7.85
C VAL A 274 5.10 -10.70 8.36
N LYS A 275 5.23 -10.51 9.69
CA LYS A 275 6.28 -9.65 10.28
C LYS A 275 7.70 -10.05 9.92
N ILE A 276 7.94 -11.33 9.58
CA ILE A 276 9.28 -11.80 9.24
C ILE A 276 9.73 -11.23 7.89
N TYR A 277 8.78 -10.98 6.99
CA TYR A 277 9.05 -10.48 5.65
C TYR A 277 9.33 -8.97 5.60
N THR A 278 8.98 -8.20 6.65
CA THR A 278 9.09 -6.74 6.64
C THR A 278 10.46 -6.22 7.06
N GLY A 279 10.89 -5.11 6.48
CA GLY A 279 12.04 -4.31 6.92
C GLY A 279 13.42 -4.79 6.46
N SER A 280 13.58 -6.06 6.05
CA SER A 280 14.85 -6.57 5.51
C SER A 280 14.71 -7.62 4.41
N GLU A 281 13.48 -7.96 4.04
CA GLU A 281 13.13 -8.86 2.96
C GLU A 281 12.27 -8.12 1.93
N LEU A 282 11.35 -7.29 2.42
CA LEU A 282 10.45 -6.40 1.68
C LEU A 282 10.20 -5.14 2.51
N ASP A 283 9.80 -4.04 1.89
CA ASP A 283 9.45 -2.82 2.62
C ASP A 283 8.10 -2.98 3.32
N HIS A 284 7.10 -3.53 2.65
CA HIS A 284 5.78 -3.80 3.17
C HIS A 284 5.30 -5.22 2.86
N ILE A 285 4.19 -5.58 3.47
CA ILE A 285 3.45 -6.81 3.24
C ILE A 285 1.96 -6.52 3.27
N PHE A 286 1.15 -7.23 2.49
CA PHE A 286 -0.30 -7.16 2.60
C PHE A 286 -0.77 -7.82 3.89
N ASN A 287 -1.49 -7.07 4.74
CA ASN A 287 -2.01 -7.57 6.01
C ASN A 287 -3.45 -8.07 5.86
N PHE A 288 -3.61 -9.34 5.50
CA PHE A 288 -4.91 -10.00 5.35
C PHE A 288 -5.71 -10.08 6.66
N GLU A 289 -5.05 -10.06 7.80
CA GLU A 289 -5.70 -10.06 9.11
C GLU A 289 -6.40 -8.73 9.39
N MET A 290 -5.75 -7.59 9.03
CA MET A 290 -6.39 -6.27 9.09
C MET A 290 -7.57 -6.17 8.12
N SER A 291 -7.41 -6.63 6.86
CA SER A 291 -8.48 -6.70 5.87
C SER A 291 -9.69 -7.47 6.42
N SER A 292 -9.47 -8.68 6.94
CA SER A 292 -10.52 -9.48 7.58
C SER A 292 -11.14 -8.78 8.79
N GLY A 293 -10.34 -8.05 9.57
CA GLY A 293 -10.80 -7.25 10.71
C GLY A 293 -11.80 -6.18 10.31
N PHE A 294 -11.52 -5.40 9.26
CA PHE A 294 -12.42 -4.38 8.73
C PHE A 294 -13.74 -4.99 8.24
N VAL A 295 -13.64 -5.97 7.34
CA VAL A 295 -14.80 -6.58 6.69
C VAL A 295 -15.70 -7.31 7.68
N ASN A 296 -15.11 -8.13 8.58
CA ASN A 296 -15.88 -8.91 9.54
C ASN A 296 -16.53 -8.03 10.62
N SER A 297 -15.83 -7.00 11.10
CA SER A 297 -16.41 -6.08 12.09
C SER A 297 -17.57 -5.29 11.52
N THR A 298 -17.43 -4.80 10.29
CA THR A 298 -18.51 -4.10 9.57
C THR A 298 -19.70 -5.03 9.31
N ASN A 299 -19.43 -6.24 8.82
CA ASN A 299 -20.50 -7.16 8.46
C ASN A 299 -21.27 -7.68 9.70
N GLY A 300 -20.54 -7.93 10.78
CA GLY A 300 -21.09 -8.45 12.03
C GLY A 300 -21.62 -7.38 13.00
N GLY A 301 -21.41 -6.09 12.74
CA GLY A 301 -21.81 -5.00 13.65
C GLY A 301 -21.09 -5.04 15.00
N ALA A 302 -19.84 -5.54 15.06
CA ALA A 302 -19.09 -5.71 16.31
C ALA A 302 -17.60 -5.42 16.15
N ASN A 303 -17.00 -4.72 17.11
CA ASN A 303 -15.63 -4.25 17.06
C ASN A 303 -14.56 -5.32 17.28
N SER A 304 -14.93 -6.54 17.70
CA SER A 304 -13.96 -7.56 18.13
C SER A 304 -12.97 -7.97 17.04
N GLY A 305 -13.39 -8.02 15.79
CA GLY A 305 -12.52 -8.36 14.65
C GLY A 305 -11.41 -7.34 14.45
N ILE A 306 -11.77 -6.08 14.24
CA ILE A 306 -10.82 -4.98 14.04
C ILE A 306 -9.94 -4.73 15.27
N VAL A 307 -10.52 -4.80 16.48
CA VAL A 307 -9.75 -4.63 17.75
C VAL A 307 -8.69 -5.73 17.88
N SER A 308 -9.02 -6.97 17.54
CA SER A 308 -8.05 -8.08 17.58
C SER A 308 -6.96 -7.90 16.53
N ALA A 309 -7.31 -7.57 15.30
CA ALA A 309 -6.36 -7.35 14.22
C ALA A 309 -5.36 -6.21 14.55
N ILE A 310 -5.85 -5.08 15.06
CA ILE A 310 -4.99 -3.97 15.50
C ILE A 310 -4.07 -4.40 16.65
N LYS A 311 -4.56 -5.15 17.64
CA LYS A 311 -3.72 -5.64 18.76
C LYS A 311 -2.62 -6.58 18.27
N PHE A 312 -2.91 -7.48 17.33
CA PHE A 312 -1.89 -8.34 16.73
C PHE A 312 -0.88 -7.52 15.91
N ALA A 313 -1.35 -6.55 15.12
CA ALA A 313 -0.47 -5.65 14.39
C ALA A 313 0.44 -4.84 15.34
N GLN A 314 -0.09 -4.26 16.41
CA GLN A 314 0.71 -3.55 17.43
C GLN A 314 1.77 -4.43 18.10
N MET A 315 1.45 -5.71 18.34
CA MET A 315 2.36 -6.65 18.98
C MET A 315 3.48 -7.12 18.04
N ASP A 316 3.14 -7.38 16.78
CA ASP A 316 4.02 -8.04 15.83
C ASP A 316 4.70 -7.05 14.86
N MET A 317 4.05 -5.93 14.53
CA MET A 317 4.51 -4.91 13.59
C MET A 317 4.23 -3.49 14.15
N PRO A 318 4.91 -3.10 15.25
CA PRO A 318 4.59 -1.85 15.98
C PRO A 318 4.78 -0.59 15.14
N ASP A 319 5.64 -0.63 14.11
CA ASP A 319 5.85 0.49 13.19
C ASP A 319 4.80 0.58 12.08
N PHE A 320 3.82 -0.34 12.06
CA PHE A 320 2.75 -0.45 11.06
C PHE A 320 3.26 -0.49 9.60
N ASN A 321 4.38 -1.16 9.37
CA ASN A 321 4.97 -1.36 8.03
C ASN A 321 4.22 -2.46 7.28
N PHE A 322 2.96 -2.20 6.93
CA PHE A 322 2.11 -3.10 6.17
C PHE A 322 1.08 -2.33 5.37
N ALA A 323 0.58 -2.97 4.32
CA ALA A 323 -0.56 -2.48 3.56
C ALA A 323 -1.88 -2.97 4.14
N THR A 324 -2.88 -2.10 4.12
CA THR A 324 -4.29 -2.40 4.43
C THR A 324 -5.12 -2.33 3.17
N PHE A 325 -6.16 -3.14 3.08
CA PHE A 325 -7.09 -3.18 1.95
C PHE A 325 -8.41 -3.81 2.42
N LEU A 326 -9.47 -3.71 1.65
CA LEU A 326 -10.73 -4.42 1.94
C LEU A 326 -10.77 -5.73 1.19
N THR A 327 -10.63 -5.70 -0.12
CA THR A 327 -10.48 -6.87 -1.00
C THR A 327 -9.51 -6.55 -2.14
N ASN A 328 -9.10 -7.55 -2.90
CA ASN A 328 -8.21 -7.42 -4.05
C ASN A 328 -8.70 -8.28 -5.23
N HIS A 329 -7.89 -8.37 -6.28
CA HIS A 329 -8.17 -9.11 -7.51
C HIS A 329 -8.35 -10.64 -7.32
N ASP A 330 -8.05 -11.20 -6.14
CA ASP A 330 -8.18 -12.63 -5.81
C ASP A 330 -9.34 -12.93 -4.86
N GLN A 331 -10.11 -11.92 -4.47
CA GLN A 331 -11.20 -12.04 -3.53
C GLN A 331 -12.52 -11.51 -4.12
N ASN A 332 -13.65 -12.03 -3.61
CA ASN A 332 -14.95 -11.44 -3.93
C ASN A 332 -14.92 -9.94 -3.56
N ARG A 333 -15.42 -9.08 -4.46
CA ARG A 333 -15.45 -7.63 -4.21
C ARG A 333 -16.21 -7.31 -2.94
N VAL A 334 -15.72 -6.32 -2.18
CA VAL A 334 -16.24 -5.97 -0.85
C VAL A 334 -17.74 -5.63 -0.86
N MET A 335 -18.23 -4.95 -1.90
CA MET A 335 -19.65 -4.66 -2.05
C MET A 335 -20.49 -5.94 -2.18
N SER A 336 -19.97 -6.99 -2.84
CA SER A 336 -20.62 -8.30 -2.89
C SER A 336 -20.61 -9.01 -1.54
N VAL A 337 -19.54 -8.87 -0.75
CA VAL A 337 -19.44 -9.40 0.62
C VAL A 337 -20.51 -8.77 1.52
N PHE A 338 -20.84 -7.51 1.29
CA PHE A 338 -21.88 -6.78 2.00
C PHE A 338 -23.27 -6.89 1.37
N ASN A 339 -23.46 -7.75 0.34
CA ASN A 339 -24.72 -7.95 -0.36
C ASN A 339 -25.33 -6.62 -0.89
N GLY A 340 -24.48 -5.71 -1.38
CA GLY A 340 -24.90 -4.42 -1.91
C GLY A 340 -25.25 -3.36 -0.85
N ASN A 341 -24.93 -3.59 0.42
CA ASN A 341 -25.22 -2.62 1.49
C ASN A 341 -24.21 -1.46 1.47
N MET A 342 -24.68 -0.29 1.03
CA MET A 342 -23.90 0.94 0.87
C MET A 342 -23.34 1.46 2.20
N ASP A 343 -24.11 1.38 3.28
CA ASP A 343 -23.68 1.89 4.59
C ASP A 343 -22.52 1.04 5.14
N LYS A 344 -22.57 -0.27 4.91
CA LYS A 344 -21.46 -1.17 5.25
C LYS A 344 -20.22 -0.89 4.40
N ALA A 345 -20.38 -0.63 3.11
CA ALA A 345 -19.24 -0.28 2.24
C ALA A 345 -18.58 1.01 2.73
N LYS A 346 -19.35 2.04 3.03
CA LYS A 346 -18.86 3.30 3.61
C LYS A 346 -18.15 3.10 4.96
N MET A 347 -18.73 2.27 5.84
CA MET A 347 -18.13 1.95 7.14
C MET A 347 -16.80 1.22 6.99
N ALA A 348 -16.70 0.23 6.11
CA ALA A 348 -15.45 -0.50 5.88
C ALA A 348 -14.35 0.42 5.33
N ALA A 349 -14.67 1.29 4.36
CA ALA A 349 -13.77 2.31 3.84
C ALA A 349 -13.29 3.27 4.96
N PHE A 350 -14.21 3.73 5.82
CA PHE A 350 -13.88 4.57 6.97
C PHE A 350 -12.90 3.87 7.91
N LEU A 351 -13.16 2.62 8.29
CA LEU A 351 -12.28 1.85 9.16
C LEU A 351 -10.89 1.69 8.56
N MET A 352 -10.78 1.36 7.27
CA MET A 352 -9.51 1.20 6.57
C MET A 352 -8.73 2.51 6.49
N LEU A 353 -9.36 3.59 6.01
CA LEU A 353 -8.69 4.87 5.75
C LEU A 353 -8.35 5.67 7.01
N THR A 354 -8.97 5.37 8.16
CA THR A 354 -8.62 5.97 9.46
C THR A 354 -7.71 5.10 10.32
N SER A 355 -7.46 3.85 9.93
CA SER A 355 -6.54 2.93 10.63
C SER A 355 -5.08 3.14 10.22
N PRO A 356 -4.11 2.64 11.02
CA PRO A 356 -2.71 2.63 10.63
C PRO A 356 -2.43 1.66 9.47
N GLY A 357 -1.29 1.84 8.80
CA GLY A 357 -0.88 1.09 7.61
C GLY A 357 -1.16 1.87 6.32
N THR A 358 -0.61 1.42 5.20
CA THR A 358 -0.75 2.05 3.89
C THR A 358 -1.97 1.47 3.17
N PRO A 359 -3.02 2.27 2.86
CA PRO A 359 -4.23 1.75 2.24
C PRO A 359 -4.05 1.46 0.75
N TYR A 360 -4.62 0.34 0.31
CA TYR A 360 -4.76 -0.10 -1.08
C TYR A 360 -6.23 -0.23 -1.44
N ILE A 361 -6.64 0.40 -2.52
CA ILE A 361 -8.02 0.41 -3.02
C ILE A 361 -8.06 -0.34 -4.34
N TYR A 362 -8.86 -1.38 -4.45
CA TYR A 362 -9.04 -2.13 -5.68
C TYR A 362 -9.96 -1.35 -6.65
N TYR A 363 -9.58 -1.18 -7.92
CA TYR A 363 -10.34 -0.35 -8.86
C TYR A 363 -11.84 -0.68 -8.86
N GLY A 364 -12.66 0.37 -8.85
CA GLY A 364 -14.12 0.26 -8.79
C GLY A 364 -14.68 -0.06 -7.40
N GLU A 365 -13.85 -0.25 -6.37
CA GLU A 365 -14.29 -0.38 -4.98
C GLU A 365 -14.97 0.91 -4.52
N GLU A 366 -14.41 2.05 -4.90
CA GLU A 366 -14.88 3.40 -4.56
C GLU A 366 -16.24 3.76 -5.16
N ILE A 367 -16.68 3.07 -6.20
CA ILE A 367 -18.02 3.24 -6.77
C ILE A 367 -18.98 2.10 -6.40
N GLY A 368 -18.50 1.08 -5.69
CA GLY A 368 -19.30 -0.05 -5.23
C GLY A 368 -19.51 -1.13 -6.28
N MET A 369 -18.55 -1.35 -7.18
CA MET A 369 -18.60 -2.50 -8.10
C MET A 369 -18.69 -3.80 -7.33
N GLN A 370 -19.54 -4.71 -7.81
CA GLN A 370 -19.72 -6.05 -7.28
C GLN A 370 -18.93 -7.06 -8.10
N GLY A 371 -18.76 -8.26 -7.59
CA GLY A 371 -18.15 -9.40 -8.26
C GLY A 371 -17.91 -10.52 -7.27
N GLN A 372 -18.16 -11.75 -7.73
CA GLN A 372 -17.90 -12.99 -6.99
C GLN A 372 -17.11 -13.92 -7.89
N LYS A 373 -16.26 -14.75 -7.30
CA LYS A 373 -15.53 -15.81 -8.06
C LYS A 373 -16.46 -16.54 -9.04
N PRO A 374 -16.00 -16.92 -10.24
CA PRO A 374 -14.59 -17.02 -10.65
C PRO A 374 -13.90 -15.66 -10.87
N ASP A 375 -12.56 -15.70 -11.06
CA ASP A 375 -11.72 -14.51 -11.08
C ASP A 375 -12.11 -13.49 -12.16
N GLU A 376 -12.57 -13.96 -13.32
CA GLU A 376 -13.03 -13.09 -14.39
C GLU A 376 -14.20 -12.20 -13.95
N ASP A 377 -15.06 -12.69 -13.03
CA ASP A 377 -16.26 -11.98 -12.58
C ASP A 377 -15.97 -11.01 -11.41
N ILE A 378 -14.77 -11.07 -10.82
CA ILE A 378 -14.30 -10.05 -9.86
C ILE A 378 -13.39 -9.00 -10.52
N ARG A 379 -13.00 -9.19 -11.80
CA ARG A 379 -12.09 -8.33 -12.58
C ARG A 379 -12.81 -7.67 -13.76
N LEU A 380 -14.11 -7.38 -13.62
CA LEU A 380 -14.97 -6.81 -14.68
C LEU A 380 -14.50 -5.40 -15.10
N PRO A 381 -14.88 -4.96 -16.32
CA PRO A 381 -14.60 -3.61 -16.81
C PRO A 381 -15.07 -2.52 -15.85
N MET A 382 -14.24 -1.49 -15.65
CA MET A 382 -14.55 -0.31 -14.85
C MET A 382 -15.76 0.44 -15.43
N GLN A 383 -16.62 0.94 -14.55
CA GLN A 383 -17.87 1.61 -14.91
C GLN A 383 -17.70 3.13 -14.83
N TRP A 384 -17.42 3.76 -16.00
CA TRP A 384 -17.15 5.19 -16.06
C TRP A 384 -18.43 6.03 -16.17
N ASN A 385 -19.41 5.58 -16.97
CA ASN A 385 -20.67 6.28 -17.21
C ASN A 385 -21.79 5.32 -17.61
N ALA A 386 -22.95 5.87 -17.98
CA ALA A 386 -24.14 5.10 -18.38
C ALA A 386 -24.17 4.74 -19.88
N ASP A 387 -23.14 5.08 -20.66
CA ASP A 387 -23.04 4.75 -22.08
C ASP A 387 -22.89 3.24 -22.29
N GLU A 388 -23.03 2.79 -23.53
CA GLU A 388 -22.82 1.39 -23.90
C GLU A 388 -21.44 0.91 -23.39
N PHE A 389 -21.40 -0.35 -22.92
CA PHE A 389 -20.21 -0.95 -22.28
C PHE A 389 -19.68 -0.17 -21.07
N ALA A 390 -20.57 0.51 -20.33
CA ALA A 390 -20.22 1.29 -19.14
C ALA A 390 -19.24 2.44 -19.39
N GLY A 391 -19.11 2.91 -20.65
CA GLY A 391 -18.10 3.89 -21.06
C GLY A 391 -16.65 3.38 -20.93
N PHE A 392 -16.46 2.08 -20.75
CA PHE A 392 -15.15 1.44 -20.72
C PHE A 392 -14.52 1.35 -22.11
N SER A 393 -15.32 1.00 -23.12
CA SER A 393 -14.92 0.78 -24.51
C SER A 393 -16.01 1.26 -25.46
N THR A 394 -15.68 1.41 -26.75
CA THR A 394 -16.65 1.66 -27.85
C THR A 394 -17.04 0.38 -28.60
N VAL A 395 -16.50 -0.77 -28.20
CA VAL A 395 -16.80 -2.11 -28.71
C VAL A 395 -17.06 -3.08 -27.55
N GLU A 396 -17.54 -4.29 -27.85
CA GLU A 396 -17.80 -5.30 -26.84
C GLU A 396 -16.51 -5.62 -26.05
N PRO A 397 -16.50 -5.44 -24.69
CA PRO A 397 -15.34 -5.71 -23.87
C PRO A 397 -15.03 -7.20 -23.77
N TRP A 398 -13.78 -7.55 -23.39
CA TRP A 398 -13.33 -8.92 -23.13
C TRP A 398 -14.23 -9.67 -22.12
N ARG A 399 -14.90 -8.93 -21.24
CA ARG A 399 -15.92 -9.41 -20.31
C ARG A 399 -17.03 -8.35 -20.21
N ALA A 400 -18.28 -8.76 -20.13
CA ALA A 400 -19.39 -7.81 -20.01
C ALA A 400 -19.30 -7.03 -18.68
N ALA A 401 -19.55 -5.71 -18.75
CA ALA A 401 -19.73 -4.89 -17.56
C ALA A 401 -20.93 -5.38 -16.72
N GLN A 402 -20.99 -5.01 -15.44
CA GLN A 402 -22.12 -5.35 -14.58
C GLN A 402 -23.43 -4.76 -15.12
N ILE A 403 -24.53 -5.44 -14.84
CA ILE A 403 -25.85 -5.05 -15.37
C ILE A 403 -26.35 -3.69 -14.83
N ASP A 404 -25.82 -3.26 -13.69
CA ASP A 404 -26.21 -2.03 -12.99
C ASP A 404 -25.35 -0.80 -13.35
N TYR A 405 -24.43 -0.92 -14.33
CA TYR A 405 -23.50 0.15 -14.70
C TYR A 405 -24.20 1.47 -15.07
N THR A 406 -25.45 1.43 -15.51
CA THR A 406 -26.22 2.64 -15.81
C THR A 406 -26.56 3.47 -14.57
N GLN A 407 -26.38 2.92 -13.37
CA GLN A 407 -26.65 3.55 -12.07
C GLN A 407 -25.40 3.58 -11.18
N VAL A 408 -24.58 2.54 -11.23
CA VAL A 408 -23.35 2.41 -10.48
C VAL A 408 -22.18 2.73 -11.41
N ASN A 409 -21.76 3.99 -11.45
CA ASN A 409 -20.64 4.44 -12.29
C ASN A 409 -20.05 5.74 -11.75
N VAL A 410 -18.87 6.10 -12.23
CA VAL A 410 -18.13 7.28 -11.81
C VAL A 410 -18.93 8.57 -12.07
N GLU A 411 -19.50 8.73 -13.29
CA GLU A 411 -20.20 9.96 -13.68
C GLU A 411 -21.45 10.19 -12.79
N ALA A 412 -22.23 9.15 -12.54
CA ALA A 412 -23.43 9.24 -11.72
C ALA A 412 -23.15 9.57 -10.25
N GLN A 413 -21.98 9.18 -9.72
CA GLN A 413 -21.60 9.40 -8.33
C GLN A 413 -20.80 10.68 -8.10
N THR A 414 -20.16 11.22 -9.15
CA THR A 414 -19.36 12.45 -9.03
C THR A 414 -20.26 13.64 -8.65
N GLY A 415 -19.90 14.31 -7.54
CA GLY A 415 -20.62 15.47 -7.01
C GLY A 415 -21.87 15.13 -6.20
N ASP A 416 -22.25 13.86 -6.07
CA ASP A 416 -23.29 13.43 -5.13
C ASP A 416 -22.68 13.14 -3.77
N SER A 417 -22.82 14.06 -2.83
CA SER A 417 -22.26 13.94 -1.46
C SER A 417 -22.75 12.70 -0.69
N ALA A 418 -23.82 12.06 -1.14
CA ALA A 418 -24.32 10.83 -0.54
C ALA A 418 -23.71 9.57 -1.19
N SER A 419 -22.97 9.70 -2.30
CA SER A 419 -22.38 8.57 -3.02
C SER A 419 -21.22 7.90 -2.26
N LEU A 420 -20.85 6.70 -2.69
CA LEU A 420 -19.66 6.01 -2.16
C LEU A 420 -18.38 6.67 -2.65
N LEU A 421 -18.35 7.12 -3.90
CA LEU A 421 -17.21 7.81 -4.50
C LEU A 421 -16.83 9.07 -3.71
N GLU A 422 -17.79 9.93 -3.38
CA GLU A 422 -17.52 11.14 -2.61
C GLU A 422 -17.12 10.81 -1.16
N HIS A 423 -17.62 9.71 -0.61
CA HIS A 423 -17.19 9.22 0.70
C HIS A 423 -15.73 8.78 0.69
N TYR A 424 -15.28 8.00 -0.31
CA TYR A 424 -13.86 7.65 -0.47
C TYR A 424 -13.00 8.89 -0.68
N ARG A 425 -13.41 9.80 -1.57
CA ARG A 425 -12.69 11.06 -1.83
C ARG A 425 -12.49 11.85 -0.54
N ALA A 426 -13.55 12.07 0.22
CA ALA A 426 -13.48 12.81 1.48
C ALA A 426 -12.52 12.17 2.50
N LEU A 427 -12.54 10.84 2.63
CA LEU A 427 -11.67 10.12 3.56
C LEU A 427 -10.21 10.09 3.13
N ILE A 428 -9.94 9.94 1.82
CA ILE A 428 -8.58 9.95 1.29
C ILE A 428 -7.96 11.33 1.48
N HIS A 429 -8.68 12.40 1.14
CA HIS A 429 -8.21 13.77 1.36
C HIS A 429 -8.04 14.08 2.85
N LEU A 430 -8.99 13.69 3.71
CA LEU A 430 -8.84 13.81 5.16
C LEU A 430 -7.54 13.15 5.66
N ARG A 431 -7.25 11.92 5.20
CA ARG A 431 -6.02 11.21 5.56
C ARG A 431 -4.77 11.94 5.05
N LYS A 432 -4.76 12.40 3.80
CA LYS A 432 -3.61 13.11 3.19
C LYS A 432 -3.31 14.44 3.89
N GLU A 433 -4.33 15.18 4.28
CA GLU A 433 -4.20 16.48 4.96
C GLU A 433 -3.81 16.35 6.44
N ASN A 434 -3.94 15.16 7.03
CA ASN A 434 -3.71 14.93 8.46
C ASN A 434 -2.69 13.80 8.69
N SER A 435 -1.42 14.17 8.83
CA SER A 435 -0.30 13.22 9.05
C SER A 435 -0.53 12.30 10.25
N THR A 436 -1.20 12.77 11.29
CA THR A 436 -1.60 11.96 12.45
C THR A 436 -2.46 10.75 12.06
N LEU A 437 -3.33 10.86 11.03
CA LEU A 437 -4.09 9.71 10.53
C LEU A 437 -3.24 8.75 9.69
N GLN A 438 -2.12 9.22 9.14
CA GLN A 438 -1.22 8.39 8.33
C GLN A 438 -0.31 7.51 9.20
N THR A 439 0.43 8.11 10.12
CA THR A 439 1.57 7.46 10.78
C THR A 439 1.53 7.43 12.31
N ALA A 440 0.58 8.12 12.96
CA ALA A 440 0.53 8.15 14.42
C ALA A 440 0.16 6.80 15.04
N ASP A 441 0.57 6.62 16.30
CA ASP A 441 0.12 5.51 17.13
C ASP A 441 -1.40 5.44 17.23
N ILE A 442 -1.90 4.22 17.35
CA ILE A 442 -3.30 3.95 17.63
C ILE A 442 -3.47 3.47 19.07
N ARG A 443 -4.35 4.12 19.82
CA ARG A 443 -4.71 3.76 21.19
C ARG A 443 -6.17 3.33 21.21
N LEU A 444 -6.38 2.02 21.27
CA LEU A 444 -7.73 1.45 21.35
C LEU A 444 -8.38 1.85 22.69
N LEU A 445 -9.64 2.23 22.63
CA LEU A 445 -10.45 2.59 23.80
C LEU A 445 -11.66 1.66 23.93
N ASP A 446 -12.22 1.61 25.12
CA ASP A 446 -13.49 0.94 25.39
C ASP A 446 -14.61 2.00 25.55
N ALA A 447 -15.73 1.76 24.90
CA ALA A 447 -16.95 2.55 25.01
C ALA A 447 -18.06 1.83 25.80
N GLY A 448 -17.78 0.66 26.37
CA GLY A 448 -18.77 -0.16 27.09
C GLY A 448 -19.79 -0.84 26.17
N ASN A 449 -19.63 -0.76 24.85
CA ASN A 449 -20.55 -1.33 23.86
C ASN A 449 -19.76 -1.92 22.68
N SER A 450 -19.93 -3.21 22.40
CA SER A 450 -19.21 -3.91 21.33
C SER A 450 -19.61 -3.48 19.91
N GLY A 451 -20.72 -2.80 19.73
CA GLY A 451 -21.14 -2.19 18.46
C GLY A 451 -20.38 -0.90 18.13
N ILE A 452 -19.56 -0.38 19.06
CA ILE A 452 -18.80 0.84 18.87
C ILE A 452 -17.33 0.50 18.67
N PHE A 453 -16.74 1.02 17.58
CA PHE A 453 -15.29 1.06 17.43
C PHE A 453 -14.80 2.46 17.77
N VAL A 454 -13.84 2.55 18.70
CA VAL A 454 -13.28 3.81 19.13
C VAL A 454 -11.77 3.69 19.41
N ASN A 455 -11.02 4.67 18.93
CA ASN A 455 -9.60 4.78 19.19
C ASN A 455 -9.12 6.23 19.14
N LEU A 456 -7.92 6.48 19.66
CA LEU A 456 -7.20 7.73 19.46
C LEU A 456 -6.00 7.49 18.53
N ARG A 457 -5.80 8.41 17.59
CA ARG A 457 -4.55 8.57 16.84
C ARG A 457 -3.79 9.72 17.50
N VAL A 458 -2.56 9.47 17.96
CA VAL A 458 -1.81 10.42 18.80
C VAL A 458 -0.36 10.51 18.35
N ASP A 459 0.07 11.73 18.04
CA ASP A 459 1.47 12.08 17.77
C ASP A 459 1.76 13.53 18.22
N ALA A 460 2.91 14.09 17.81
CA ALA A 460 3.28 15.47 18.10
C ALA A 460 2.40 16.50 17.38
N ASN A 461 1.69 16.10 16.31
CA ASN A 461 0.86 16.98 15.48
C ASN A 461 -0.58 17.05 15.97
N GLY A 462 -1.03 16.08 16.77
CA GLY A 462 -2.38 16.11 17.31
C GLY A 462 -2.86 14.86 18.03
N THR A 463 -4.07 14.98 18.55
CA THR A 463 -4.85 13.89 19.14
C THR A 463 -6.20 13.83 18.45
N TYR A 464 -6.47 12.76 17.73
CA TYR A 464 -7.68 12.56 16.95
C TYR A 464 -8.47 11.36 17.48
N LEU A 465 -9.73 11.59 17.82
CA LEU A 465 -10.66 10.52 18.16
C LEU A 465 -11.32 10.02 16.88
N VAL A 466 -11.19 8.74 16.62
CA VAL A 466 -11.93 8.00 15.58
C VAL A 466 -13.03 7.22 16.28
N LEU A 467 -14.30 7.45 15.92
CA LEU A 467 -15.48 6.86 16.55
C LEU A 467 -16.46 6.38 15.49
N ALA A 468 -16.91 5.13 15.60
CA ALA A 468 -17.88 4.55 14.70
C ALA A 468 -18.93 3.68 15.42
N ASN A 469 -20.19 3.81 15.02
CA ASN A 469 -21.25 2.85 15.32
C ASN A 469 -21.32 1.84 14.17
N LEU A 470 -20.93 0.60 14.43
CA LEU A 470 -20.86 -0.48 13.43
C LEU A 470 -22.23 -1.13 13.15
N THR A 471 -23.29 -0.70 13.83
CA THR A 471 -24.60 -1.38 13.84
C THR A 471 -25.66 -0.61 13.05
N GLU A 472 -26.74 -1.32 12.72
CA GLU A 472 -27.95 -0.78 12.06
C GLU A 472 -28.88 -0.06 13.05
N GLU A 473 -28.53 -0.06 14.33
CA GLU A 473 -29.35 0.52 15.39
C GLU A 473 -28.65 1.74 16.03
N PRO A 474 -29.39 2.74 16.48
CA PRO A 474 -28.80 3.86 17.22
C PRO A 474 -28.31 3.39 18.59
N ILE A 475 -27.18 3.92 19.04
CA ILE A 475 -26.57 3.60 20.34
C ILE A 475 -26.52 4.87 21.20
N SER A 476 -27.26 4.89 22.32
CA SER A 476 -27.26 5.99 23.30
C SER A 476 -26.59 5.61 24.63
N GLU A 477 -26.49 4.31 24.94
CA GLU A 477 -25.84 3.82 26.16
C GLU A 477 -24.38 3.47 25.85
N TYR A 478 -23.48 4.43 26.04
CA TYR A 478 -22.02 4.25 25.88
C TYR A 478 -21.27 5.33 26.65
N ALA A 479 -20.04 5.09 27.04
CA ALA A 479 -19.13 6.08 27.58
C ALA A 479 -17.67 5.69 27.28
N ILE A 480 -16.94 6.62 26.68
CA ILE A 480 -15.54 6.41 26.30
C ILE A 480 -14.65 6.73 27.51
N ASP A 481 -13.80 5.78 27.90
CA ASP A 481 -12.80 5.98 28.95
C ASP A 481 -11.47 6.48 28.35
N LEU A 482 -11.31 7.80 28.30
CA LEU A 482 -10.08 8.45 27.79
C LEU A 482 -8.86 8.23 28.71
N ASN A 483 -9.04 7.78 29.96
CA ASN A 483 -7.94 7.51 30.87
C ASN A 483 -7.08 6.32 30.40
N GLN A 484 -7.67 5.40 29.65
CA GLN A 484 -6.95 4.27 29.02
C GLN A 484 -5.88 4.73 28.04
N ALA A 485 -6.01 5.93 27.45
CA ALA A 485 -5.07 6.46 26.48
C ALA A 485 -3.80 7.07 27.10
N GLY A 486 -3.75 7.26 28.42
CA GLY A 486 -2.59 7.86 29.09
C GLY A 486 -2.29 9.29 28.65
N LEU A 487 -3.32 10.08 28.29
CA LEU A 487 -3.18 11.47 27.91
C LEU A 487 -2.86 12.34 29.14
N ALA A 488 -1.79 13.14 29.04
CA ALA A 488 -1.38 14.05 30.11
C ALA A 488 -2.08 15.40 30.05
N GLU A 489 -2.56 15.82 28.88
CA GLU A 489 -3.06 17.15 28.59
C GLU A 489 -4.58 17.26 28.77
N SER A 490 -5.03 18.48 29.08
CA SER A 490 -6.45 18.86 29.01
C SER A 490 -6.71 19.52 27.65
N PHE A 491 -7.95 19.45 27.19
CA PHE A 491 -8.35 20.03 25.91
C PHE A 491 -9.25 21.26 26.17
N VAL A 492 -9.09 22.30 25.34
CA VAL A 492 -9.89 23.54 25.43
C VAL A 492 -10.95 23.60 24.34
N GLY A 493 -10.86 22.73 23.33
CA GLY A 493 -11.78 22.67 22.20
C GLY A 493 -11.75 21.34 21.48
N VAL A 494 -12.67 21.20 20.54
CA VAL A 494 -12.76 20.09 19.61
C VAL A 494 -13.08 20.62 18.21
N GLU A 495 -12.58 19.96 17.18
CA GLU A 495 -12.87 20.23 15.78
C GLU A 495 -13.38 18.95 15.11
N MET A 496 -14.53 19.03 14.45
CA MET A 496 -15.06 17.93 13.68
C MET A 496 -14.37 17.91 12.31
N LEU A 497 -13.58 16.88 12.05
CA LEU A 497 -12.88 16.71 10.76
C LEU A 497 -13.70 15.84 9.78
N PHE A 498 -14.49 14.91 10.31
CA PHE A 498 -15.37 14.05 9.54
C PHE A 498 -16.63 13.70 10.35
N GLY A 499 -17.77 13.62 9.68
CA GLY A 499 -19.08 13.43 10.32
C GLY A 499 -19.80 14.74 10.57
N GLU A 500 -21.03 14.67 11.09
CA GLU A 500 -21.90 15.81 11.32
C GLU A 500 -22.33 15.89 12.78
N GLY A 501 -22.53 17.10 13.27
CA GLY A 501 -23.05 17.37 14.61
C GLY A 501 -22.13 18.23 15.46
N GLN A 502 -22.63 18.60 16.65
CA GLN A 502 -21.86 19.31 17.65
C GLN A 502 -21.44 18.34 18.74
N THR A 503 -20.18 18.38 19.12
CA THR A 503 -19.60 17.52 20.14
C THR A 503 -19.07 18.36 21.31
N GLN A 504 -19.01 17.75 22.48
CA GLN A 504 -18.52 18.40 23.71
C GLN A 504 -17.01 18.18 23.83
N VAL A 505 -16.35 19.09 24.56
CA VAL A 505 -14.95 18.96 24.95
C VAL A 505 -14.85 17.94 26.08
N PRO A 506 -13.86 17.01 26.04
CA PRO A 506 -13.62 16.09 27.15
C PRO A 506 -13.29 16.84 28.45
N GLU A 507 -14.01 16.55 29.52
CA GLU A 507 -13.80 17.17 30.83
C GLU A 507 -12.84 16.39 31.71
N ARG A 508 -12.01 17.09 32.49
CA ARG A 508 -11.13 16.49 33.50
C ARG A 508 -11.56 16.91 34.90
N SER A 509 -11.39 15.98 35.85
CA SER A 509 -11.49 16.26 37.29
C SER A 509 -10.17 15.79 37.95
N GLY A 510 -9.32 16.74 38.32
CA GLY A 510 -7.96 16.44 38.74
C GLY A 510 -7.14 15.82 37.60
N ASP A 511 -6.53 14.68 37.86
CA ASP A 511 -5.68 13.97 36.90
C ASP A 511 -6.43 13.00 35.96
N SER A 512 -7.75 12.87 36.11
CA SER A 512 -8.55 11.90 35.36
C SER A 512 -9.60 12.58 34.48
N PHE A 513 -9.84 12.02 33.29
CA PHE A 513 -10.97 12.38 32.44
C PHE A 513 -12.27 11.81 33.02
N GLN A 514 -13.34 12.58 32.92
CA GLN A 514 -14.69 12.05 33.14
C GLN A 514 -15.08 11.12 32.00
N PRO A 515 -16.03 10.18 32.21
CA PRO A 515 -16.56 9.37 31.10
C PRO A 515 -17.03 10.28 29.97
N TYR A 516 -16.48 10.06 28.76
CA TYR A 516 -16.71 10.95 27.64
C TYR A 516 -17.77 10.38 26.69
N GLN A 517 -18.81 11.15 26.46
CA GLN A 517 -19.88 10.84 25.52
C GLN A 517 -20.05 12.06 24.60
N PRO A 518 -19.37 12.07 23.43
CA PRO A 518 -19.40 13.23 22.53
C PRO A 518 -20.79 13.55 21.98
N PHE A 519 -21.66 12.56 21.84
CA PHE A 519 -23.02 12.69 21.31
C PHE A 519 -24.00 11.96 22.23
N GLU A 520 -25.23 12.47 22.38
CA GLU A 520 -26.30 11.80 23.18
C GLU A 520 -26.63 10.41 22.60
N SER A 521 -26.57 10.27 21.27
CA SER A 521 -26.78 9.01 20.55
C SER A 521 -25.92 8.98 19.29
N LEU A 522 -25.37 7.81 18.97
CA LEU A 522 -24.72 7.53 17.69
C LEU A 522 -25.77 6.93 16.76
N ASN A 523 -26.05 7.60 15.64
CA ASN A 523 -26.94 7.08 14.61
C ASN A 523 -26.43 5.74 14.04
N PRO A 524 -27.28 4.93 13.39
CA PRO A 524 -26.84 3.76 12.64
C PRO A 524 -25.69 4.11 11.69
N TYR A 525 -24.63 3.32 11.69
CA TYR A 525 -23.44 3.52 10.86
C TYR A 525 -22.81 4.92 10.96
N ALA A 526 -22.97 5.61 12.08
CA ALA A 526 -22.35 6.90 12.31
C ALA A 526 -20.81 6.78 12.35
N MET A 527 -20.12 7.75 11.73
CA MET A 527 -18.67 7.80 11.59
C MET A 527 -18.17 9.20 11.91
N TYR A 528 -17.17 9.30 12.80
CA TYR A 528 -16.62 10.58 13.23
C TYR A 528 -15.10 10.55 13.34
N VAL A 529 -14.46 11.62 12.89
CA VAL A 529 -13.08 11.95 13.23
C VAL A 529 -13.08 13.33 13.89
N ILE A 530 -12.66 13.36 15.15
CA ILE A 530 -12.71 14.56 16.01
C ILE A 530 -11.29 14.88 16.47
N LYS A 531 -10.80 16.07 16.14
CA LYS A 531 -9.51 16.57 16.62
C LYS A 531 -9.71 17.25 17.96
N PHE A 532 -8.93 16.85 18.97
CA PHE A 532 -8.87 17.51 20.27
C PHE A 532 -7.87 18.66 20.23
N ILE A 533 -8.29 19.85 20.68
CA ILE A 533 -7.49 21.07 20.70
C ILE A 533 -6.93 21.26 22.12
N PRO A 534 -5.59 21.21 22.32
CA PRO A 534 -4.92 21.36 23.62
C PRO A 534 -5.16 22.71 24.30
#